data_f2bbb04aebb702dfd6553167381165e4
#
_entry.id   f2bbb04aebb702dfd6553167381165e4
#
_cell.length_a   1.000
_cell.length_b   1.000
_cell.length_c   1.000
_cell.angle_alpha   90.00
_cell.angle_beta   90.00
_cell.angle_gamma   90.00
#
_symmetry.space_group_name_H-M   'P 1'
#
loop_
_entity.id
_entity.type
_entity.pdbx_description
1 polymer ?
#
loop_
_entity_poly.entity_id
_entity_poly.type
_entity_poly.pdbx_seq_one_letter_code
_entity_poly.pdbx_strand_id
1 'polypeptide(L)'
;NEFLNLEGDKISTSRNWAVWLNEYLDELPGKEDVLRYVLTANAPETKDNDFTWRDYQARNNNELVAVFGNFVNRALVLTDKYFDGKVPARGALTDFDRETLAGLSEVRQAIERELDSFHFREALKEAMNLARLGNKYLADTEPWKLAKTDMERVATILNISLQITANLVTAFAPFLPHSSAKLREMLQIEQPEWSTLGSSELLSVGHQLGQASLLFEKIEDAVIEAQIAKLQAAKEANAAAEAAATPAPTVAEDISFDDFTKLDLRVGTVLECTKVPKADKLLQFRIDDGLGGRTIVSGIAQYYAPEERVGRLTRLAQKLRGTLLHLISPFTSDR
;
A
#
# COMPACT_ATOMS: atom_id res chain seq x y z
N ASN A 1 -5.36 -3.87 10.48
CA ASN A 1 -4.89 -3.39 9.17
C ASN A 1 -5.88 -3.79 8.09
N GLU A 2 -6.07 -2.90 7.15
CA GLU A 2 -6.87 -3.10 5.96
C GLU A 2 -6.02 -3.66 4.81
N PHE A 3 -6.49 -3.64 3.58
CA PHE A 3 -5.77 -4.22 2.44
C PHE A 3 -4.91 -3.19 1.72
N LEU A 4 -3.72 -3.62 1.29
CA LEU A 4 -2.91 -2.91 0.31
C LEU A 4 -3.18 -3.51 -1.07
N ASN A 5 -3.64 -2.69 -1.99
CA ASN A 5 -3.84 -3.04 -3.40
C ASN A 5 -2.59 -2.71 -4.23
N LEU A 6 -2.55 -3.16 -5.47
CA LEU A 6 -1.50 -2.88 -6.43
C LEU A 6 -2.12 -2.37 -7.73
N GLU A 7 -1.82 -1.12 -8.11
CA GLU A 7 -2.37 -0.48 -9.32
C GLU A 7 -3.91 -0.59 -9.40
N GLY A 8 -4.59 -0.37 -8.27
CA GLY A 8 -6.04 -0.42 -8.14
C GLY A 8 -6.66 -1.81 -8.02
N ASP A 9 -5.88 -2.88 -8.18
CA ASP A 9 -6.36 -4.26 -8.12
C ASP A 9 -5.82 -4.98 -6.87
N LYS A 10 -6.56 -5.98 -6.39
CA LYS A 10 -6.15 -6.81 -5.26
C LYS A 10 -4.89 -7.62 -5.61
N ILE A 11 -3.87 -7.55 -4.74
CA ILE A 11 -2.67 -8.39 -4.86
C ILE A 11 -3.05 -9.88 -4.87
N SER A 12 -2.52 -10.63 -5.83
CA SER A 12 -2.82 -12.05 -6.02
C SER A 12 -1.59 -12.80 -6.51
N THR A 13 -1.03 -13.66 -5.67
CA THR A 13 0.11 -14.52 -6.02
C THR A 13 -0.27 -15.57 -7.06
N SER A 14 -1.48 -16.15 -6.97
CA SER A 14 -1.98 -17.16 -7.92
C SER A 14 -2.20 -16.60 -9.33
N ARG A 15 -2.44 -15.31 -9.45
CA ARG A 15 -2.58 -14.59 -10.73
C ARG A 15 -1.30 -13.86 -11.13
N ASN A 16 -0.20 -14.05 -10.42
CA ASN A 16 1.04 -13.29 -10.62
C ASN A 16 0.83 -11.76 -10.68
N TRP A 17 -0.17 -11.25 -9.92
CA TRP A 17 -0.43 -9.83 -9.76
C TRP A 17 0.17 -9.35 -8.45
N ALA A 18 1.49 -9.18 -8.44
CA ALA A 18 2.27 -8.81 -7.26
C ALA A 18 3.61 -8.20 -7.69
N VAL A 19 4.22 -7.42 -6.78
CA VAL A 19 5.65 -7.06 -6.88
C VAL A 19 6.42 -8.11 -6.09
N TRP A 20 7.24 -8.90 -6.78
CA TRP A 20 8.07 -9.91 -6.17
C TRP A 20 9.36 -9.30 -5.64
N LEU A 21 9.62 -9.45 -4.35
CA LEU A 21 10.74 -8.78 -3.69
C LEU A 21 12.10 -9.17 -4.28
N ASN A 22 12.31 -10.42 -4.63
CA ASN A 22 13.55 -10.90 -5.28
C ASN A 22 13.77 -10.18 -6.62
N GLU A 23 12.74 -10.10 -7.47
CA GLU A 23 12.82 -9.42 -8.76
C GLU A 23 13.02 -7.90 -8.57
N TYR A 24 12.33 -7.31 -7.60
CA TYR A 24 12.51 -5.91 -7.25
C TYR A 24 13.95 -5.59 -6.86
N LEU A 25 14.59 -6.42 -6.03
CA LEU A 25 15.97 -6.21 -5.59
C LEU A 25 16.98 -6.36 -6.73
N ASP A 26 16.72 -7.26 -7.69
CA ASP A 26 17.56 -7.47 -8.87
C ASP A 26 17.41 -6.32 -9.89
N GLU A 27 16.19 -5.82 -10.09
CA GLU A 27 15.88 -4.79 -11.09
C GLU A 27 16.12 -3.35 -10.58
N LEU A 28 16.01 -3.14 -9.26
CA LEU A 28 16.13 -1.83 -8.60
C LEU A 28 17.15 -1.90 -7.44
N PRO A 29 18.40 -2.27 -7.70
CA PRO A 29 19.40 -2.40 -6.65
C PRO A 29 19.64 -1.08 -5.92
N GLY A 30 19.79 -1.13 -4.60
CA GLY A 30 20.00 0.04 -3.75
C GLY A 30 18.75 0.90 -3.53
N LYS A 31 17.56 0.38 -3.89
CA LYS A 31 16.27 1.06 -3.67
C LYS A 31 15.43 0.39 -2.56
N GLU A 32 16.05 -0.43 -1.72
CA GLU A 32 15.39 -1.14 -0.62
C GLU A 32 14.66 -0.17 0.31
N ASP A 33 15.33 0.90 0.69
CA ASP A 33 14.74 1.93 1.56
C ASP A 33 13.66 2.76 0.87
N VAL A 34 13.72 2.91 -0.45
CA VAL A 34 12.64 3.57 -1.23
C VAL A 34 11.36 2.74 -1.13
N LEU A 35 11.47 1.42 -1.30
CA LEU A 35 10.31 0.53 -1.16
C LEU A 35 9.75 0.57 0.28
N ARG A 36 10.63 0.50 1.29
CA ARG A 36 10.24 0.61 2.70
C ARG A 36 9.50 1.92 2.99
N TYR A 37 10.03 3.03 2.46
CA TYR A 37 9.41 4.35 2.60
C TYR A 37 8.00 4.38 2.03
N VAL A 38 7.84 3.92 0.79
CA VAL A 38 6.54 3.95 0.10
C VAL A 38 5.54 3.01 0.75
N LEU A 39 5.96 1.81 1.14
CA LEU A 39 5.08 0.85 1.84
C LEU A 39 4.64 1.38 3.20
N THR A 40 5.54 2.03 3.96
CA THR A 40 5.19 2.65 5.23
C THR A 40 4.27 3.85 5.04
N ALA A 41 4.56 4.73 4.07
CA ALA A 41 3.74 5.89 3.77
C ALA A 41 2.33 5.52 3.25
N ASN A 42 2.20 4.34 2.65
CA ASN A 42 0.94 3.79 2.13
C ASN A 42 0.40 2.64 3.00
N ALA A 43 0.90 2.47 4.23
CA ALA A 43 0.40 1.42 5.11
C ALA A 43 -1.13 1.53 5.30
N PRO A 44 -1.88 0.42 5.11
CA PRO A 44 -3.33 0.42 5.21
C PRO A 44 -3.77 0.31 6.67
N GLU A 45 -3.55 1.36 7.47
CA GLU A 45 -3.77 1.35 8.92
C GLU A 45 -5.25 1.39 9.29
N THR A 46 -6.04 2.23 8.63
CA THR A 46 -7.45 2.48 8.97
C THR A 46 -8.41 2.29 7.80
N LYS A 47 -7.90 2.16 6.60
CA LYS A 47 -8.64 1.91 5.36
C LYS A 47 -7.73 1.27 4.33
N ASP A 48 -8.32 0.66 3.32
CA ASP A 48 -7.59 0.15 2.16
C ASP A 48 -6.76 1.25 1.51
N ASN A 49 -5.58 0.86 1.05
CA ASN A 49 -4.69 1.76 0.33
C ASN A 49 -4.16 1.05 -0.93
N ASP A 50 -3.48 1.81 -1.78
CA ASP A 50 -2.98 1.32 -3.06
C ASP A 50 -1.50 1.63 -3.21
N PHE A 51 -0.72 0.64 -3.65
CA PHE A 51 0.63 0.85 -4.13
C PHE A 51 0.58 1.05 -5.63
N THR A 52 1.12 2.18 -6.10
CA THR A 52 1.30 2.43 -7.53
C THR A 52 2.76 2.78 -7.83
N TRP A 53 3.26 2.36 -8.98
CA TRP A 53 4.62 2.69 -9.41
C TRP A 53 4.81 4.20 -9.63
N ARG A 54 3.74 4.92 -9.99
CA ARG A 54 3.77 6.38 -10.11
C ARG A 54 3.89 7.07 -8.75
N ASP A 55 3.18 6.60 -7.72
CA ASP A 55 3.34 7.11 -6.35
C ASP A 55 4.72 6.77 -5.79
N TYR A 56 5.22 5.55 -6.06
CA TYR A 56 6.58 5.14 -5.70
C TYR A 56 7.64 6.13 -6.26
N GLN A 57 7.58 6.46 -7.54
CA GLN A 57 8.47 7.45 -8.16
C GLN A 57 8.29 8.84 -7.56
N ALA A 58 7.03 9.28 -7.41
CA ALA A 58 6.72 10.61 -6.89
C ALA A 58 7.26 10.80 -5.47
N ARG A 59 7.07 9.82 -4.59
CA ARG A 59 7.61 9.86 -3.22
C ARG A 59 9.12 9.83 -3.19
N ASN A 60 9.76 8.97 -4.00
CA ASN A 60 11.21 8.99 -4.11
C ASN A 60 11.72 10.37 -4.56
N ASN A 61 11.20 10.88 -5.68
CA ASN A 61 11.75 12.08 -6.31
C ASN A 61 11.43 13.37 -5.52
N ASN A 62 10.20 13.47 -4.97
CA ASN A 62 9.74 14.69 -4.32
C ASN A 62 9.98 14.75 -2.82
N GLU A 63 10.11 13.58 -2.15
CA GLU A 63 10.30 13.53 -0.71
C GLU A 63 11.72 13.06 -0.35
N LEU A 64 12.14 11.86 -0.79
CA LEU A 64 13.46 11.34 -0.44
C LEU A 64 14.59 12.12 -1.11
N VAL A 65 14.50 12.40 -2.40
CA VAL A 65 15.54 13.16 -3.14
C VAL A 65 15.42 14.65 -2.85
N ALA A 66 14.26 15.25 -3.10
CA ALA A 66 14.12 16.71 -3.08
C ALA A 66 14.07 17.31 -1.68
N VAL A 67 13.67 16.54 -0.67
CA VAL A 67 13.62 17.01 0.72
C VAL A 67 14.78 16.44 1.53
N PHE A 68 14.76 15.13 1.81
CA PHE A 68 15.73 14.53 2.71
C PHE A 68 17.16 14.56 2.14
N GLY A 69 17.37 13.99 0.97
CA GLY A 69 18.68 13.92 0.31
C GLY A 69 19.26 15.30 0.00
N ASN A 70 18.42 16.22 -0.48
CA ASN A 70 18.85 17.59 -0.79
C ASN A 70 19.31 18.34 0.46
N PHE A 71 18.57 18.25 1.57
CA PHE A 71 18.98 18.89 2.82
C PHE A 71 20.34 18.37 3.32
N VAL A 72 20.46 17.03 3.42
CA VAL A 72 21.71 16.39 3.90
C VAL A 72 22.89 16.75 3.00
N ASN A 73 22.73 16.63 1.68
CA ASN A 73 23.79 16.96 0.74
C ASN A 73 24.24 18.43 0.85
N ARG A 74 23.29 19.36 0.99
CA ARG A 74 23.63 20.78 1.17
C ARG A 74 24.34 21.05 2.48
N ALA A 75 23.89 20.47 3.59
CA ALA A 75 24.54 20.64 4.88
C ALA A 75 26.00 20.16 4.86
N LEU A 76 26.24 18.96 4.31
CA LEU A 76 27.58 18.37 4.24
C LEU A 76 28.49 19.11 3.24
N VAL A 77 28.02 19.37 2.01
CA VAL A 77 28.83 20.05 0.96
C VAL A 77 29.18 21.47 1.36
N LEU A 78 28.26 22.22 2.01
CA LEU A 78 28.58 23.58 2.47
C LEU A 78 29.57 23.56 3.64
N THR A 79 29.47 22.55 4.52
CA THR A 79 30.44 22.40 5.61
C THR A 79 31.83 22.01 5.08
N ASP A 80 31.90 21.10 4.14
CA ASP A 80 33.17 20.77 3.47
C ASP A 80 33.78 22.01 2.81
N LYS A 81 32.99 22.74 2.06
CA LYS A 81 33.43 23.92 1.31
C LYS A 81 33.95 25.08 2.21
N TYR A 82 33.32 25.34 3.36
CA TYR A 82 33.57 26.52 4.14
C TYR A 82 34.38 26.23 5.42
N PHE A 83 34.39 24.97 5.88
CA PHE A 83 34.99 24.55 7.15
C PHE A 83 35.83 23.27 7.02
N ASP A 84 36.29 22.92 5.81
CA ASP A 84 37.12 21.74 5.52
C ASP A 84 36.53 20.43 6.10
N GLY A 85 35.21 20.30 6.03
CA GLY A 85 34.49 19.14 6.55
C GLY A 85 34.45 19.01 8.07
N LYS A 86 34.78 20.08 8.82
CA LYS A 86 34.73 20.10 10.29
C LYS A 86 33.48 20.81 10.79
N VAL A 87 32.87 20.25 11.83
CA VAL A 87 31.72 20.88 12.50
C VAL A 87 32.15 22.24 13.08
N PRO A 88 31.59 23.37 12.61
CA PRO A 88 31.96 24.68 13.08
C PRO A 88 31.38 24.99 14.48
N ALA A 89 31.98 25.95 15.17
CA ALA A 89 31.43 26.44 16.42
C ALA A 89 30.16 27.28 16.20
N ARG A 90 29.21 27.20 17.11
CA ARG A 90 28.04 28.09 17.16
C ARG A 90 28.42 29.43 17.80
N GLY A 91 28.05 30.52 17.16
CA GLY A 91 28.07 31.87 17.71
C GLY A 91 26.74 32.25 18.38
N ALA A 92 26.42 33.53 18.39
CA ALA A 92 25.18 34.05 18.93
C ALA A 92 23.96 33.54 18.13
N LEU A 93 22.96 33.05 18.86
CA LEU A 93 21.72 32.56 18.26
C LEU A 93 20.74 33.70 18.01
N THR A 94 20.11 33.70 16.82
CA THR A 94 18.95 34.51 16.51
C THR A 94 17.67 33.86 17.07
N ASP A 95 16.54 34.57 17.02
CA ASP A 95 15.23 34.02 17.41
C ASP A 95 14.84 32.88 16.49
N PHE A 96 15.16 32.97 15.19
CA PHE A 96 14.89 31.90 14.24
C PHE A 96 15.72 30.63 14.50
N ASP A 97 16.97 30.76 14.98
CA ASP A 97 17.77 29.62 15.40
C ASP A 97 17.16 28.94 16.62
N ARG A 98 16.73 29.73 17.60
CA ARG A 98 16.05 29.22 18.81
C ARG A 98 14.76 28.51 18.49
N GLU A 99 13.94 29.06 17.59
CA GLU A 99 12.72 28.41 17.10
C GLU A 99 13.02 27.07 16.39
N THR A 100 14.04 27.06 15.53
CA THR A 100 14.48 25.84 14.83
C THR A 100 14.95 24.76 15.81
N LEU A 101 15.75 25.13 16.81
CA LEU A 101 16.22 24.20 17.82
C LEU A 101 15.09 23.72 18.75
N ALA A 102 14.10 24.57 19.03
CA ALA A 102 12.89 24.15 19.75
C ALA A 102 12.12 23.09 18.97
N GLY A 103 11.89 23.30 17.69
CA GLY A 103 11.24 22.28 16.80
C GLY A 103 12.03 20.99 16.73
N LEU A 104 13.39 21.05 16.77
CA LEU A 104 14.23 19.85 16.85
C LEU A 104 13.99 19.08 18.15
N SER A 105 13.89 19.77 19.30
CA SER A 105 13.72 19.13 20.60
C SER A 105 12.40 18.37 20.76
N GLU A 106 11.38 18.72 20.01
CA GLU A 106 10.04 18.13 20.09
C GLU A 106 9.89 16.86 19.23
N VAL A 107 10.81 16.64 18.27
CA VAL A 107 10.67 15.58 17.25
C VAL A 107 10.59 14.19 17.85
N ARG A 108 11.35 13.90 18.92
CA ARG A 108 11.34 12.58 19.55
C ARG A 108 9.96 12.23 20.09
N GLN A 109 9.38 13.12 20.87
CA GLN A 109 8.07 12.89 21.47
C GLN A 109 6.98 12.75 20.41
N ALA A 110 7.08 13.51 19.29
CA ALA A 110 6.15 13.40 18.19
C ALA A 110 6.22 12.01 17.54
N ILE A 111 7.42 11.51 17.23
CA ILE A 111 7.59 10.18 16.61
C ILE A 111 7.19 9.07 17.60
N GLU A 112 7.64 9.13 18.88
CA GLU A 112 7.31 8.14 19.91
C GLU A 112 5.80 7.99 20.09
N ARG A 113 5.07 9.08 20.22
CA ARG A 113 3.61 9.07 20.36
C ARG A 113 2.92 8.30 19.22
N GLU A 114 3.36 8.53 18.00
CA GLU A 114 2.76 7.87 16.84
C GLU A 114 3.18 6.39 16.75
N LEU A 115 4.44 6.06 17.07
CA LEU A 115 4.90 4.66 17.10
C LEU A 115 4.20 3.85 18.19
N ASP A 116 4.05 4.39 19.40
CA ASP A 116 3.37 3.74 20.52
C ASP A 116 1.88 3.48 20.21
N SER A 117 1.31 4.33 19.36
CA SER A 117 -0.06 4.17 18.86
C SER A 117 -0.17 3.30 17.59
N PHE A 118 0.93 2.74 17.10
CA PHE A 118 1.02 1.97 15.84
C PHE A 118 0.60 2.77 14.59
N HIS A 119 0.75 4.10 14.61
CA HIS A 119 0.52 5.00 13.50
C HIS A 119 1.81 5.21 12.70
N PHE A 120 2.29 4.19 12.01
CA PHE A 120 3.59 4.21 11.33
C PHE A 120 3.67 5.27 10.22
N ARG A 121 2.56 5.54 9.54
CA ARG A 121 2.47 6.60 8.52
C ARG A 121 2.74 7.98 9.11
N GLU A 122 2.09 8.30 10.22
CA GLU A 122 2.28 9.60 10.89
C GLU A 122 3.66 9.68 11.52
N ALA A 123 4.18 8.60 12.12
CA ALA A 123 5.54 8.55 12.65
C ALA A 123 6.59 8.82 11.55
N LEU A 124 6.44 8.21 10.37
CA LEU A 124 7.31 8.47 9.20
C LEU A 124 7.19 9.93 8.73
N LYS A 125 6.00 10.49 8.76
CA LYS A 125 5.74 11.89 8.39
C LYS A 125 6.43 12.86 9.37
N GLU A 126 6.42 12.55 10.69
CA GLU A 126 7.14 13.35 11.68
C GLU A 126 8.65 13.27 11.46
N ALA A 127 9.21 12.10 11.15
CA ALA A 127 10.62 11.99 10.76
C ALA A 127 10.94 12.83 9.49
N MET A 128 10.06 12.85 8.50
CA MET A 128 10.23 13.67 7.30
C MET A 128 10.07 15.18 7.61
N ASN A 129 9.24 15.56 8.58
CA ASN A 129 9.10 16.94 9.02
C ASN A 129 10.42 17.49 9.57
N LEU A 130 11.25 16.65 10.20
CA LEU A 130 12.60 17.05 10.61
C LEU A 130 13.49 17.41 9.41
N ALA A 131 13.42 16.65 8.31
CA ALA A 131 14.15 17.00 7.09
C ALA A 131 13.60 18.27 6.43
N ARG A 132 12.29 18.50 6.49
CA ARG A 132 11.65 19.74 6.04
C ARG A 132 12.07 20.94 6.86
N LEU A 133 12.17 20.78 8.18
CA LEU A 133 12.69 21.80 9.09
C LEU A 133 14.09 22.24 8.67
N GLY A 134 15.00 21.28 8.44
CA GLY A 134 16.36 21.55 7.98
C GLY A 134 16.41 22.26 6.62
N ASN A 135 15.60 21.80 5.63
CA ASN A 135 15.53 22.45 4.34
C ASN A 135 15.03 23.89 4.43
N LYS A 136 13.98 24.12 5.22
CA LYS A 136 13.44 25.46 5.46
C LYS A 136 14.48 26.35 6.12
N TYR A 137 15.16 25.85 7.15
CA TYR A 137 16.19 26.60 7.86
C TYR A 137 17.33 27.03 6.93
N LEU A 138 17.88 26.12 6.08
CA LEU A 138 18.90 26.47 5.11
C LEU A 138 18.39 27.42 4.01
N ALA A 139 17.15 27.28 3.59
CA ALA A 139 16.56 28.14 2.56
C ALA A 139 16.36 29.57 3.06
N ASP A 140 15.86 29.72 4.29
CA ASP A 140 15.55 31.03 4.88
C ASP A 140 16.81 31.78 5.37
N THR A 141 17.86 31.03 5.78
CA THR A 141 19.13 31.63 6.25
C THR A 141 20.15 31.88 5.16
N GLU A 142 20.05 31.23 4.01
CA GLU A 142 20.88 31.40 2.83
C GLU A 142 22.42 31.51 3.10
N PRO A 143 23.05 30.54 3.80
CA PRO A 143 24.45 30.65 4.23
C PRO A 143 25.44 30.91 3.07
N TRP A 144 25.11 30.45 1.85
CA TRP A 144 25.92 30.71 0.65
C TRP A 144 26.00 32.19 0.25
N LYS A 145 25.01 33.01 0.63
CA LYS A 145 25.04 34.45 0.42
C LYS A 145 25.89 35.14 1.49
N LEU A 146 25.81 34.65 2.73
CA LEU A 146 26.51 35.21 3.87
C LEU A 146 28.00 34.87 3.90
N ALA A 147 28.44 33.83 3.18
CA ALA A 147 29.83 33.34 3.24
C ALA A 147 30.89 34.36 2.85
N LYS A 148 30.55 35.47 2.18
CA LYS A 148 31.49 36.56 1.83
C LYS A 148 31.53 37.68 2.87
N THR A 149 30.57 37.76 3.77
CA THR A 149 30.36 38.92 4.65
C THR A 149 30.32 38.55 6.12
N ASP A 150 29.85 37.37 6.47
CA ASP A 150 29.64 36.96 7.85
C ASP A 150 29.83 35.41 8.01
N MET A 151 31.09 35.01 8.13
CA MET A 151 31.45 33.60 8.30
C MET A 151 31.10 33.06 9.69
N GLU A 152 30.99 33.90 10.72
CA GLU A 152 30.55 33.48 12.04
C GLU A 152 29.07 33.07 12.03
N ARG A 153 28.25 33.83 11.28
CA ARG A 153 26.85 33.47 11.04
C ARG A 153 26.72 32.19 10.24
N VAL A 154 27.53 32.00 9.20
CA VAL A 154 27.57 30.76 8.40
C VAL A 154 27.95 29.57 9.27
N ALA A 155 28.92 29.73 10.17
CA ALA A 155 29.30 28.69 11.12
C ALA A 155 28.14 28.25 12.01
N THR A 156 27.39 29.20 12.54
CA THR A 156 26.21 28.94 13.38
C THR A 156 25.13 28.19 12.60
N ILE A 157 24.81 28.64 11.38
CA ILE A 157 23.80 28.01 10.51
C ILE A 157 24.20 26.59 10.17
N LEU A 158 25.45 26.36 9.79
CA LEU A 158 25.90 25.01 9.41
C LEU A 158 26.01 24.08 10.60
N ASN A 159 26.42 24.57 11.78
CA ASN A 159 26.38 23.77 13.00
C ASN A 159 24.97 23.27 13.27
N ILE A 160 23.96 24.15 13.29
CA ILE A 160 22.55 23.77 13.54
C ILE A 160 22.06 22.78 12.45
N SER A 161 22.38 23.03 11.18
CA SER A 161 22.02 22.12 10.10
C SER A 161 22.64 20.74 10.25
N LEU A 162 23.88 20.65 10.73
CA LEU A 162 24.56 19.38 11.00
C LEU A 162 23.95 18.66 12.21
N GLN A 163 23.53 19.37 13.25
CA GLN A 163 22.81 18.75 14.38
C GLN A 163 21.46 18.17 13.91
N ILE A 164 20.70 18.88 13.06
CA ILE A 164 19.49 18.34 12.45
C ILE A 164 19.83 17.11 11.61
N THR A 165 20.90 17.15 10.81
CA THR A 165 21.34 16.01 9.99
C THR A 165 21.69 14.79 10.85
N ALA A 166 22.36 14.97 11.98
CA ALA A 166 22.68 13.89 12.91
C ALA A 166 21.41 13.26 13.53
N ASN A 167 20.41 14.08 13.82
CA ASN A 167 19.12 13.59 14.32
C ASN A 167 18.34 12.76 13.28
N LEU A 168 18.49 13.04 11.97
CA LEU A 168 17.89 12.24 10.92
C LEU A 168 18.40 10.80 10.91
N VAL A 169 19.64 10.54 11.35
CA VAL A 169 20.17 9.17 11.50
C VAL A 169 19.25 8.33 12.38
N THR A 170 18.92 8.85 13.56
CA THR A 170 18.08 8.13 14.54
C THR A 170 16.61 8.14 14.13
N ALA A 171 16.08 9.27 13.68
CA ALA A 171 14.67 9.40 13.29
C ALA A 171 14.29 8.46 12.16
N PHE A 172 15.19 8.23 11.20
CA PHE A 172 14.92 7.35 10.05
C PHE A 172 15.40 5.91 10.22
N ALA A 173 16.18 5.58 11.24
CA ALA A 173 16.70 4.22 11.43
C ALA A 173 15.61 3.13 11.43
N PRO A 174 14.42 3.30 12.05
CA PRO A 174 13.37 2.30 12.01
C PRO A 174 12.76 2.11 10.61
N PHE A 175 12.74 3.15 9.81
CA PHE A 175 12.07 3.19 8.50
C PHE A 175 13.03 2.89 7.35
N LEU A 176 14.19 3.53 7.35
CA LEU A 176 15.18 3.55 6.27
C LEU A 176 16.58 3.16 6.82
N PRO A 177 16.78 1.91 7.21
CA PRO A 177 17.99 1.48 7.90
C PRO A 177 19.27 1.63 7.05
N HIS A 178 19.20 1.39 5.73
CA HIS A 178 20.37 1.50 4.85
C HIS A 178 20.76 2.96 4.64
N SER A 179 19.78 3.84 4.44
CA SER A 179 20.03 5.29 4.31
C SER A 179 20.53 5.90 5.60
N SER A 180 19.99 5.45 6.75
CA SER A 180 20.48 5.85 8.08
C SER A 180 21.94 5.40 8.31
N ALA A 181 22.30 4.16 7.95
CA ALA A 181 23.67 3.66 8.03
C ALA A 181 24.62 4.48 7.13
N LYS A 182 24.23 4.75 5.89
CA LYS A 182 25.01 5.57 4.95
C LYS A 182 25.20 7.01 5.47
N LEU A 183 24.14 7.61 6.04
CA LEU A 183 24.24 8.95 6.64
C LEU A 183 25.18 8.95 7.84
N ARG A 184 25.15 7.93 8.67
CA ARG A 184 26.06 7.75 9.80
C ARG A 184 27.53 7.68 9.36
N GLU A 185 27.79 6.94 8.26
CA GLU A 185 29.13 6.89 7.66
C GLU A 185 29.60 8.26 7.16
N MET A 186 28.73 9.04 6.50
CA MET A 186 29.04 10.40 6.06
C MET A 186 29.28 11.36 7.23
N LEU A 187 28.64 11.13 8.37
CA LEU A 187 28.85 11.92 9.57
C LEU A 187 30.02 11.41 10.43
N GLN A 188 30.57 10.23 10.14
CA GLN A 188 31.63 9.58 10.93
C GLN A 188 31.27 9.44 12.43
N ILE A 189 30.03 8.96 12.68
CA ILE A 189 29.52 8.76 14.04
C ILE A 189 29.05 7.32 14.25
N GLU A 190 29.04 6.89 15.51
CA GLU A 190 28.32 5.69 15.93
C GLU A 190 26.81 5.91 15.85
N GLN A 191 26.03 4.83 15.96
CA GLN A 191 24.56 4.94 16.00
C GLN A 191 24.14 5.70 17.26
N PRO A 192 23.53 6.90 17.15
CA PRO A 192 23.06 7.62 18.32
C PRO A 192 21.95 6.83 19.02
N GLU A 193 21.92 6.90 20.34
CA GLU A 193 20.83 6.31 21.10
C GLU A 193 19.51 7.04 20.82
N TRP A 194 18.41 6.30 20.83
CA TRP A 194 17.07 6.87 20.64
C TRP A 194 16.75 8.00 21.63
N SER A 195 17.24 7.86 22.87
CA SER A 195 17.08 8.85 23.93
C SER A 195 17.68 10.23 23.60
N THR A 196 18.65 10.28 22.68
CA THR A 196 19.34 11.51 22.26
C THR A 196 18.65 12.20 21.08
N LEU A 197 17.63 11.59 20.49
CA LEU A 197 16.86 12.20 19.41
C LEU A 197 16.23 13.51 19.88
N GLY A 198 16.44 14.57 19.13
CA GLY A 198 16.06 15.94 19.48
C GLY A 198 17.20 16.76 20.11
N SER A 199 18.37 16.16 20.35
CA SER A 199 19.52 16.88 20.88
C SER A 199 20.15 17.80 19.85
N SER A 200 20.54 18.99 20.28
CA SER A 200 21.30 19.95 19.46
C SER A 200 22.84 19.82 19.62
N GLU A 201 23.30 18.76 20.28
CA GLU A 201 24.71 18.57 20.64
C GLU A 201 25.22 17.14 20.29
N LEU A 202 24.70 16.55 19.22
CA LEU A 202 25.13 15.21 18.76
C LEU A 202 26.51 15.21 18.12
N LEU A 203 26.88 16.33 17.48
CA LEU A 203 28.16 16.51 16.82
C LEU A 203 28.96 17.58 17.58
N SER A 204 30.14 17.21 18.08
CA SER A 204 31.03 18.13 18.77
C SER A 204 31.70 19.10 17.78
N VAL A 205 31.99 20.32 18.24
CA VAL A 205 32.79 21.30 17.48
C VAL A 205 34.14 20.70 17.10
N GLY A 206 34.55 20.88 15.86
CA GLY A 206 35.80 20.33 15.33
C GLY A 206 35.73 18.86 14.90
N HIS A 207 34.58 18.16 15.09
CA HIS A 207 34.40 16.80 14.62
C HIS A 207 34.54 16.77 13.10
N GLN A 208 35.34 15.81 12.58
CA GLN A 208 35.61 15.64 11.16
C GLN A 208 34.50 14.79 10.52
N LEU A 209 33.87 15.32 9.49
CA LEU A 209 32.90 14.60 8.68
C LEU A 209 33.58 13.74 7.60
N GLY A 210 32.92 12.68 7.18
CA GLY A 210 33.31 11.88 6.03
C GLY A 210 32.94 12.55 4.70
N GLN A 211 33.18 11.82 3.62
CA GLN A 211 32.86 12.30 2.28
C GLN A 211 31.35 12.30 2.05
N ALA A 212 30.82 13.43 1.57
CA ALA A 212 29.42 13.55 1.16
C ALA A 212 29.14 12.70 -0.08
N SER A 213 28.03 11.98 -0.05
CA SER A 213 27.49 11.25 -1.19
C SER A 213 25.98 11.37 -1.26
N LEU A 214 25.39 11.14 -2.42
CA LEU A 214 23.92 11.18 -2.56
C LEU A 214 23.29 10.03 -1.79
N LEU A 215 22.34 10.33 -0.90
CA LEU A 215 21.54 9.31 -0.22
C LEU A 215 20.56 8.62 -1.16
N PHE A 216 19.94 9.41 -2.03
CA PHE A 216 18.91 8.96 -2.96
C PHE A 216 19.18 9.51 -4.33
N GLU A 217 18.78 8.76 -5.35
CA GLU A 217 18.85 9.15 -6.77
C GLU A 217 17.43 9.19 -7.34
N LYS A 218 17.22 10.09 -8.30
CA LYS A 218 15.96 10.16 -9.03
C LYS A 218 15.68 8.84 -9.75
N ILE A 219 14.42 8.50 -9.81
CA ILE A 219 13.91 7.40 -10.61
C ILE A 219 13.29 8.01 -11.85
N GLU A 220 13.79 7.60 -13.01
CA GLU A 220 13.35 8.11 -14.31
C GLU A 220 12.06 7.41 -14.76
N ASP A 221 11.26 8.08 -15.62
CA ASP A 221 9.98 7.59 -16.11
C ASP A 221 10.10 6.20 -16.78
N ALA A 222 11.17 5.98 -17.54
CA ALA A 222 11.39 4.73 -18.24
C ALA A 222 11.45 3.50 -17.30
N VAL A 223 11.99 3.67 -16.09
CA VAL A 223 12.06 2.61 -15.07
C VAL A 223 10.64 2.23 -14.62
N ILE A 224 9.81 3.23 -14.39
CA ILE A 224 8.44 3.05 -13.93
C ILE A 224 7.55 2.45 -15.03
N GLU A 225 7.73 2.91 -16.26
CA GLU A 225 7.01 2.38 -17.43
C GLU A 225 7.32 0.89 -17.64
N ALA A 226 8.58 0.48 -17.45
CA ALA A 226 8.96 -0.91 -17.53
C ALA A 226 8.26 -1.78 -16.45
N GLN A 227 8.14 -1.29 -15.21
CA GLN A 227 7.45 -2.01 -14.14
C GLN A 227 5.94 -2.10 -14.39
N ILE A 228 5.33 -1.03 -14.86
CA ILE A 228 3.90 -1.01 -15.24
C ILE A 228 3.65 -1.97 -16.42
N ALA A 229 4.50 -1.95 -17.44
CA ALA A 229 4.39 -2.86 -18.58
C ALA A 229 4.51 -4.33 -18.17
N LYS A 230 5.40 -4.66 -17.22
CA LYS A 230 5.55 -5.99 -16.66
C LYS A 230 4.27 -6.48 -15.97
N LEU A 231 3.62 -5.62 -15.18
CA LEU A 231 2.33 -5.93 -14.55
C LEU A 231 1.22 -6.13 -15.59
N GLN A 232 1.16 -5.29 -16.62
CA GLN A 232 0.17 -5.42 -17.69
C GLN A 232 0.33 -6.74 -18.46
N ALA A 233 1.56 -7.10 -18.81
CA ALA A 233 1.86 -8.37 -19.46
C ALA A 233 1.41 -9.57 -18.59
N ALA A 234 1.62 -9.52 -17.27
CA ALA A 234 1.15 -10.55 -16.35
C ALA A 234 -0.39 -10.63 -16.33
N LYS A 235 -1.08 -9.49 -16.35
CA LYS A 235 -2.56 -9.42 -16.40
C LYS A 235 -3.11 -10.03 -17.69
N GLU A 236 -2.52 -9.70 -18.82
CA GLU A 236 -2.92 -10.24 -20.15
C GLU A 236 -2.67 -11.76 -20.23
N ALA A 237 -1.53 -12.24 -19.75
CA ALA A 237 -1.23 -13.67 -19.70
C ALA A 237 -2.23 -14.44 -18.83
N ASN A 238 -2.62 -13.87 -17.67
CA ASN A 238 -3.64 -14.48 -16.80
C ASN A 238 -5.01 -14.52 -17.48
N ALA A 239 -5.44 -13.43 -18.12
CA ALA A 239 -6.71 -13.37 -18.85
C ALA A 239 -6.74 -14.40 -19.99
N ALA A 240 -5.64 -14.57 -20.73
CA ALA A 240 -5.52 -15.58 -21.78
C ALA A 240 -5.57 -17.00 -21.20
N ALA A 241 -4.92 -17.25 -20.06
CA ALA A 241 -4.95 -18.55 -19.37
C ALA A 241 -6.35 -18.89 -18.84
N GLU A 242 -7.06 -17.92 -18.24
CA GLU A 242 -8.44 -18.09 -17.77
C GLU A 242 -9.40 -18.36 -18.96
N ALA A 243 -9.23 -17.65 -20.07
CA ALA A 243 -10.02 -17.87 -21.29
C ALA A 243 -9.75 -19.27 -21.89
N ALA A 244 -8.51 -19.74 -21.89
CA ALA A 244 -8.14 -21.07 -22.35
C ALA A 244 -8.62 -22.21 -21.42
N ALA A 245 -8.68 -21.94 -20.12
CA ALA A 245 -9.15 -22.89 -19.11
C ALA A 245 -10.68 -22.98 -19.02
N THR A 246 -11.40 -21.96 -19.52
CA THR A 246 -12.86 -22.00 -19.59
C THR A 246 -13.24 -22.94 -20.74
N PRO A 247 -13.82 -24.13 -20.49
CA PRO A 247 -14.28 -24.99 -21.58
C PRO A 247 -15.25 -24.19 -22.44
N ALA A 248 -15.05 -24.22 -23.76
CA ALA A 248 -16.07 -23.69 -24.66
C ALA A 248 -17.40 -24.32 -24.25
N PRO A 249 -18.49 -23.53 -24.15
CA PRO A 249 -19.79 -24.11 -23.85
C PRO A 249 -20.04 -25.21 -24.87
N THR A 250 -19.98 -26.47 -24.43
CA THR A 250 -20.39 -27.58 -25.26
C THR A 250 -21.85 -27.37 -25.54
N VAL A 251 -22.15 -26.91 -26.74
CA VAL A 251 -23.53 -26.95 -27.24
C VAL A 251 -23.92 -28.42 -27.21
N ALA A 252 -24.91 -28.75 -26.37
CA ALA A 252 -25.45 -30.09 -26.38
C ALA A 252 -25.91 -30.42 -27.81
N GLU A 253 -25.76 -31.69 -28.23
CA GLU A 253 -26.25 -32.14 -29.52
C GLU A 253 -27.75 -31.79 -29.66
N ASP A 254 -28.14 -31.37 -30.84
CA ASP A 254 -29.53 -31.05 -31.12
C ASP A 254 -30.40 -32.27 -30.84
N ILE A 255 -31.46 -32.11 -30.03
CA ILE A 255 -32.42 -33.16 -29.77
C ILE A 255 -33.50 -33.13 -30.87
N SER A 256 -33.96 -34.30 -31.29
CA SER A 256 -35.06 -34.36 -32.22
C SER A 256 -36.37 -33.87 -31.59
N PHE A 257 -37.33 -33.43 -32.41
CA PHE A 257 -38.66 -33.07 -31.92
C PHE A 257 -39.34 -34.25 -31.19
N ASP A 258 -39.09 -35.47 -31.64
CA ASP A 258 -39.59 -36.69 -31.00
C ASP A 258 -38.96 -36.91 -29.60
N ASP A 259 -37.72 -36.52 -29.42
CA ASP A 259 -37.09 -36.54 -28.08
C ASP A 259 -37.64 -35.44 -27.18
N PHE A 260 -37.90 -34.25 -27.72
CA PHE A 260 -38.55 -33.17 -27.00
C PHE A 260 -39.99 -33.53 -26.55
N THR A 261 -40.76 -34.21 -27.38
CA THR A 261 -42.14 -34.65 -27.05
C THR A 261 -42.19 -35.71 -25.95
N LYS A 262 -41.07 -36.37 -25.63
CA LYS A 262 -40.95 -37.30 -24.49
C LYS A 262 -40.86 -36.56 -23.14
N LEU A 263 -40.60 -35.25 -23.17
CA LEU A 263 -40.57 -34.41 -21.98
C LEU A 263 -42.01 -34.03 -21.58
N ASP A 264 -42.41 -34.40 -20.37
CA ASP A 264 -43.65 -33.91 -19.77
C ASP A 264 -43.35 -32.69 -18.89
N LEU A 265 -43.63 -31.52 -19.42
CA LEU A 265 -43.43 -30.24 -18.72
C LEU A 265 -44.76 -29.75 -18.17
N ARG A 266 -44.87 -29.61 -16.85
CA ARG A 266 -46.08 -29.15 -16.20
C ARG A 266 -45.84 -27.92 -15.33
N VAL A 267 -46.91 -27.18 -15.12
CA VAL A 267 -46.98 -26.12 -14.14
C VAL A 267 -47.72 -26.66 -12.94
N GLY A 268 -47.13 -26.53 -11.75
CA GLY A 268 -47.76 -26.94 -10.49
C GLY A 268 -47.80 -25.77 -9.50
N THR A 269 -48.78 -25.81 -8.59
CA THR A 269 -48.91 -24.83 -7.50
C THR A 269 -48.24 -25.39 -6.27
N VAL A 270 -47.43 -24.60 -5.63
CA VAL A 270 -46.78 -24.94 -4.35
C VAL A 270 -47.82 -24.85 -3.23
N LEU A 271 -48.20 -25.98 -2.66
CA LEU A 271 -49.14 -26.05 -1.56
C LEU A 271 -48.48 -25.82 -0.20
N GLU A 272 -47.29 -26.37 -0.03
CA GLU A 272 -46.52 -26.27 1.19
C GLU A 272 -45.00 -26.14 0.86
N CYS A 273 -44.26 -25.37 1.66
CA CYS A 273 -42.81 -25.28 1.60
C CYS A 273 -42.22 -25.28 3.00
N THR A 274 -41.28 -26.20 3.27
CA THR A 274 -40.65 -26.33 4.58
C THR A 274 -39.13 -26.54 4.43
N LYS A 275 -38.36 -26.19 5.45
CA LYS A 275 -36.93 -26.50 5.49
C LYS A 275 -36.72 -27.99 5.76
N VAL A 276 -35.76 -28.59 5.08
CA VAL A 276 -35.40 -30.00 5.34
C VAL A 276 -34.54 -30.08 6.61
N PRO A 277 -34.91 -30.90 7.60
CA PRO A 277 -34.13 -31.04 8.82
C PRO A 277 -32.69 -31.50 8.54
N LYS A 278 -31.70 -30.86 9.16
CA LYS A 278 -30.25 -31.13 8.97
C LYS A 278 -29.69 -30.84 7.58
N ALA A 279 -30.38 -30.02 6.78
CA ALA A 279 -29.94 -29.68 5.45
C ALA A 279 -30.22 -28.18 5.12
N ASP A 280 -29.33 -27.29 5.54
CA ASP A 280 -29.52 -25.83 5.49
C ASP A 280 -29.72 -25.26 4.08
N LYS A 281 -29.35 -26.02 3.04
CA LYS A 281 -29.46 -25.58 1.63
C LYS A 281 -30.73 -26.06 0.96
N LEU A 282 -31.53 -26.90 1.63
CA LEU A 282 -32.66 -27.58 1.00
C LEU A 282 -34.01 -27.08 1.51
N LEU A 283 -34.95 -26.88 0.56
CA LEU A 283 -36.38 -26.71 0.84
C LEU A 283 -37.13 -27.92 0.29
N GLN A 284 -38.13 -28.39 1.05
CA GLN A 284 -39.08 -29.41 0.63
C GLN A 284 -40.38 -28.74 0.26
N PHE A 285 -40.88 -29.09 -0.94
CA PHE A 285 -42.08 -28.55 -1.52
C PHE A 285 -43.12 -29.66 -1.67
N ARG A 286 -44.36 -29.39 -1.30
CA ARG A 286 -45.52 -30.14 -1.69
C ARG A 286 -46.21 -29.38 -2.83
N ILE A 287 -46.37 -30.02 -4.00
CA ILE A 287 -46.82 -29.35 -5.23
C ILE A 287 -48.04 -30.10 -5.75
N ASP A 288 -49.06 -29.34 -6.11
CA ASP A 288 -50.20 -29.84 -6.89
C ASP A 288 -49.91 -29.60 -8.38
N ASP A 289 -49.75 -30.68 -9.11
CA ASP A 289 -49.49 -30.71 -10.55
C ASP A 289 -50.68 -31.28 -11.34
N GLY A 290 -51.81 -31.44 -10.70
CA GLY A 290 -53.04 -32.01 -11.29
C GLY A 290 -53.05 -33.55 -11.37
N LEU A 291 -52.05 -34.26 -10.82
CA LEU A 291 -51.93 -35.71 -10.82
C LEU A 291 -51.88 -36.35 -9.41
N GLY A 292 -52.36 -35.64 -8.39
CA GLY A 292 -52.44 -36.17 -7.03
C GLY A 292 -51.42 -35.63 -6.06
N GLY A 293 -50.67 -34.62 -6.47
CA GLY A 293 -49.66 -33.94 -5.63
C GLY A 293 -48.38 -34.76 -5.42
N ARG A 294 -47.26 -34.06 -5.31
CA ARG A 294 -45.95 -34.68 -5.06
C ARG A 294 -45.07 -33.85 -4.19
N THR A 295 -44.13 -34.52 -3.55
CA THR A 295 -43.09 -33.87 -2.72
C THR A 295 -41.79 -33.81 -3.47
N ILE A 296 -41.19 -32.60 -3.53
CA ILE A 296 -39.95 -32.31 -4.23
C ILE A 296 -39.02 -31.63 -3.27
N VAL A 297 -37.68 -31.90 -3.34
CA VAL A 297 -36.64 -31.22 -2.57
C VAL A 297 -35.74 -30.46 -3.54
N SER A 298 -35.46 -29.19 -3.21
CA SER A 298 -34.60 -28.33 -4.05
C SER A 298 -33.60 -27.54 -3.21
N GLY A 299 -32.41 -27.31 -3.78
CA GLY A 299 -31.26 -26.63 -3.16
C GLY A 299 -31.35 -25.11 -3.15
N ILE A 300 -32.53 -24.53 -2.96
CA ILE A 300 -32.78 -23.08 -3.09
C ILE A 300 -33.02 -22.35 -1.77
N ALA A 301 -32.78 -23.00 -0.62
CA ALA A 301 -32.99 -22.40 0.69
C ALA A 301 -32.11 -21.17 0.98
N GLN A 302 -31.03 -20.98 0.22
CA GLN A 302 -30.18 -19.79 0.32
C GLN A 302 -30.77 -18.56 -0.36
N TYR A 303 -31.71 -18.75 -1.27
CA TYR A 303 -32.26 -17.68 -2.13
C TYR A 303 -33.71 -17.33 -1.79
N TYR A 304 -34.44 -18.22 -1.08
CA TYR A 304 -35.87 -18.04 -0.83
C TYR A 304 -36.27 -18.56 0.56
N ALA A 305 -37.08 -17.76 1.26
CA ALA A 305 -37.76 -18.22 2.44
C ALA A 305 -38.95 -19.15 2.09
N PRO A 306 -39.29 -20.16 2.91
CA PRO A 306 -40.40 -21.07 2.65
C PRO A 306 -41.74 -20.38 2.36
N GLU A 307 -42.01 -19.31 3.11
CA GLU A 307 -43.27 -18.55 3.06
C GLU A 307 -43.45 -17.81 1.73
N GLU A 308 -42.35 -17.45 1.08
CA GLU A 308 -42.40 -16.76 -0.23
C GLU A 308 -42.79 -17.65 -1.38
N ARG A 309 -42.82 -18.97 -1.15
CA ARG A 309 -43.02 -19.96 -2.18
C ARG A 309 -44.42 -20.60 -2.17
N VAL A 310 -45.12 -20.59 -1.05
CA VAL A 310 -46.48 -21.13 -0.95
C VAL A 310 -47.44 -20.32 -1.82
N GLY A 311 -48.28 -21.00 -2.58
CA GLY A 311 -49.24 -20.41 -3.52
C GLY A 311 -48.63 -19.94 -4.85
N ARG A 312 -47.33 -20.09 -5.06
CA ARG A 312 -46.67 -19.71 -6.33
C ARG A 312 -46.72 -20.86 -7.33
N LEU A 313 -46.79 -20.48 -8.62
CA LEU A 313 -46.66 -21.44 -9.71
C LEU A 313 -45.20 -21.82 -9.94
N THR A 314 -44.94 -23.08 -10.19
CA THR A 314 -43.60 -23.59 -10.51
C THR A 314 -43.63 -24.52 -11.71
N ARG A 315 -42.55 -24.58 -12.49
CA ARG A 315 -42.42 -25.52 -13.61
C ARG A 315 -41.82 -26.83 -13.14
N LEU A 316 -42.35 -27.91 -13.59
CA LEU A 316 -41.93 -29.27 -13.27
C LEU A 316 -41.59 -30.00 -14.58
N ALA A 317 -40.41 -30.62 -14.63
CA ALA A 317 -40.08 -31.57 -15.68
C ALA A 317 -40.34 -33.00 -15.19
N GLN A 318 -41.16 -33.72 -15.87
CA GLN A 318 -41.43 -35.15 -15.66
C GLN A 318 -40.70 -36.00 -16.70
N LYS A 319 -40.33 -37.21 -16.33
CA LYS A 319 -39.68 -38.20 -17.20
C LYS A 319 -38.24 -37.89 -17.67
N LEU A 320 -37.35 -37.71 -16.70
CA LEU A 320 -35.96 -38.08 -16.91
C LEU A 320 -35.65 -39.33 -16.04
N ARG A 321 -35.40 -40.47 -16.68
CA ARG A 321 -34.98 -41.69 -15.98
C ARG A 321 -33.61 -41.45 -15.37
N GLY A 322 -33.55 -41.41 -14.04
CA GLY A 322 -32.31 -41.53 -13.28
C GLY A 322 -31.78 -40.29 -12.54
N THR A 323 -32.23 -39.07 -12.83
CA THR A 323 -31.85 -37.88 -12.07
C THR A 323 -32.98 -36.85 -12.13
N LEU A 324 -33.49 -36.46 -10.98
CA LEU A 324 -34.47 -35.39 -10.87
C LEU A 324 -33.79 -34.05 -11.09
N LEU A 325 -33.82 -33.51 -12.28
CA LEU A 325 -33.43 -32.12 -12.52
C LEU A 325 -34.65 -31.23 -12.26
N HIS A 326 -34.60 -30.50 -11.16
CA HIS A 326 -35.65 -29.53 -10.83
C HIS A 326 -35.23 -28.15 -11.33
N LEU A 327 -35.80 -27.73 -12.45
CA LEU A 327 -35.76 -26.33 -12.85
C LEU A 327 -36.92 -25.59 -12.19
N ILE A 328 -36.67 -24.93 -11.07
CA ILE A 328 -37.60 -23.97 -10.48
C ILE A 328 -37.23 -22.60 -10.99
N SER A 329 -37.88 -22.11 -12.01
CA SER A 329 -37.76 -20.71 -12.44
C SER A 329 -38.99 -19.94 -11.92
N PRO A 330 -38.83 -18.82 -11.23
CA PRO A 330 -39.96 -17.98 -10.85
C PRO A 330 -40.51 -17.29 -12.09
N PHE A 331 -41.81 -17.37 -12.31
CA PHE A 331 -42.52 -16.41 -13.14
C PHE A 331 -42.62 -15.10 -12.36
N THR A 332 -41.84 -14.09 -12.71
CA THR A 332 -42.22 -12.71 -12.42
C THR A 332 -43.17 -12.27 -13.52
N SER A 333 -44.44 -12.30 -13.25
CA SER A 333 -45.36 -11.47 -14.02
C SER A 333 -45.43 -10.12 -13.35
N ASP A 334 -44.59 -9.20 -13.79
CA ASP A 334 -44.89 -7.78 -13.59
C ASP A 334 -46.05 -7.43 -14.53
N ARG A 335 -47.17 -7.08 -13.91
CA ARG A 335 -48.18 -6.18 -14.48
C ARG A 335 -48.07 -4.87 -13.71
#